data_d448b3d97bdedfcf60a270f4b4adb9a6
#
_entry.id   d448b3d97bdedfcf60a270f4b4adb9a6
#
_cell.length_a   1.000
_cell.length_b   1.000
_cell.length_c   1.000
_cell.angle_alpha   90.00
_cell.angle_beta   90.00
_cell.angle_gamma   90.00
#
_symmetry.space_group_name_H-M   'P 1'
#
loop_
_entity.id
_entity.type
_entity.pdbx_description
1 polymer ?
#
loop_
_entity_poly.entity_id
_entity_poly.type
_entity_poly.pdbx_seq_one_letter_code
_entity_poly.pdbx_strand_id
1 'polypeptide(L)'
;MKKSIANLLILRRGLPYFLLFSIYAIINTYLPIMLRTLEFSTAQIGILLGVIEIIGVCAPFFITRQLDKTGRYGFVMCIFGFDIALLLLPLLRFHSFFITAICLGIFAAGFKGMVPVLDGFTAKVLGQHDTQYGKIRALGSVGFVGMNLFLQMHPLISGKRPASIILSVSTSALLFILTLRWVPDLYGSTHACVGKELSDGTGDTSHTELSDGQTLRAVEKLSEELIKPRESTAKKSVNVCSLSTIFPKSFWECILLIFLAFLGLVPCQRFFSLYVEEYIKIEASAGLWALSAIAEIPLLIISGKLIRRFGKERLLVLCLFSIAVRNFCYIFIPGIVGAIIGQLLHSLSFGLFHPLSVLLCTLYSYGKTVTAMAFFTAANGMAYVIGSIIGGYIIEYLGYPALFLLFSVFPAVGVALYLFVMRRD
;
A
#
# COMPACT_ATOMS: atom_id res chain seq x y z
N MET A 1 22.27 17.27 -22.87
CA MET A 1 21.22 18.18 -22.48
C MET A 1 19.86 17.49 -22.28
N LYS A 2 19.29 16.74 -23.25
CA LYS A 2 17.98 16.05 -23.09
C LYS A 2 17.90 15.08 -21.90
N LYS A 3 18.96 14.26 -21.65
CA LYS A 3 19.01 13.31 -20.53
C LYS A 3 19.04 13.99 -19.16
N SER A 4 19.69 15.16 -19.05
CA SER A 4 19.74 15.97 -17.83
C SER A 4 18.38 16.56 -17.48
N ILE A 5 17.63 17.05 -18.48
CA ILE A 5 16.29 17.59 -18.31
C ILE A 5 15.30 16.49 -17.88
N ALA A 6 15.39 15.30 -18.49
CA ALA A 6 14.56 14.15 -18.12
C ALA A 6 14.80 13.71 -16.66
N ASN A 7 16.06 13.66 -16.22
CA ASN A 7 16.40 13.33 -14.83
C ASN A 7 15.88 14.39 -13.84
N LEU A 8 15.93 15.66 -14.20
CA LEU A 8 15.40 16.76 -13.37
C LEU A 8 13.87 16.66 -13.23
N LEU A 9 13.15 16.29 -14.31
CA LEU A 9 11.72 16.08 -14.27
C LEU A 9 11.32 14.89 -13.38
N ILE A 10 12.07 13.78 -13.50
CA ILE A 10 11.88 12.61 -12.62
C ILE A 10 12.08 13.01 -11.15
N LEU A 11 13.13 13.77 -10.85
CA LEU A 11 13.41 14.22 -9.49
C LEU A 11 12.29 15.14 -8.95
N ARG A 12 11.86 16.13 -9.73
CA ARG A 12 10.78 17.08 -9.33
C ARG A 12 9.46 16.39 -9.05
N ARG A 13 9.08 15.37 -9.86
CA ARG A 13 7.86 14.58 -9.65
C ARG A 13 8.01 13.53 -8.56
N GLY A 14 9.22 13.05 -8.31
CA GLY A 14 9.51 12.02 -7.31
C GLY A 14 9.75 12.56 -5.90
N LEU A 15 10.10 13.84 -5.75
CA LEU A 15 10.34 14.45 -4.44
C LEU A 15 9.11 14.41 -3.52
N PRO A 16 7.87 14.66 -3.99
CA PRO A 16 6.67 14.42 -3.19
C PRO A 16 6.53 12.98 -2.73
N TYR A 17 6.85 11.97 -3.56
CA TYR A 17 6.86 10.57 -3.13
C TYR A 17 7.89 10.32 -2.04
N PHE A 18 9.10 10.84 -2.19
CA PHE A 18 10.14 10.72 -1.19
C PHE A 18 9.68 11.22 0.18
N LEU A 19 9.12 12.41 0.26
CA LEU A 19 8.65 13.01 1.51
C LEU A 19 7.40 12.29 2.07
N LEU A 20 6.44 11.94 1.22
CA LEU A 20 5.27 11.19 1.62
C LEU A 20 5.64 9.84 2.25
N PHE A 21 6.55 9.11 1.62
CA PHE A 21 7.00 7.82 2.15
C PHE A 21 7.94 7.95 3.35
N SER A 22 8.60 9.09 3.51
CA SER A 22 9.28 9.43 4.77
C SER A 22 8.28 9.60 5.91
N ILE A 23 7.13 10.23 5.67
CA ILE A 23 6.04 10.32 6.67
C ILE A 23 5.50 8.92 6.99
N TYR A 24 5.31 8.05 5.97
CA TYR A 24 4.91 6.66 6.17
C TYR A 24 5.91 5.89 7.04
N ALA A 25 7.21 6.12 6.87
CA ALA A 25 8.26 5.51 7.69
C ALA A 25 8.12 5.92 9.16
N ILE A 26 7.95 7.21 9.45
CA ILE A 26 7.78 7.72 10.82
C ILE A 26 6.53 7.12 11.48
N ILE A 27 5.39 7.19 10.78
CA ILE A 27 4.10 6.74 11.32
C ILE A 27 4.07 5.22 11.51
N ASN A 28 4.49 4.42 10.53
CA ASN A 28 4.46 2.97 10.65
C ASN A 28 5.39 2.47 11.75
N THR A 29 6.52 3.14 11.95
CA THR A 29 7.50 2.77 12.97
C THR A 29 7.07 3.20 14.36
N TYR A 30 6.64 4.43 14.53
CA TYR A 30 6.53 5.02 15.87
C TYR A 30 5.12 5.34 16.34
N LEU A 31 4.10 5.33 15.47
CA LEU A 31 2.73 5.64 15.92
C LEU A 31 2.23 4.70 17.03
N PRO A 32 2.38 3.37 16.93
CA PRO A 32 1.93 2.50 18.01
C PRO A 32 2.69 2.75 19.33
N ILE A 33 4.01 2.99 19.25
CA ILE A 33 4.86 3.30 20.39
C ILE A 33 4.48 4.65 21.02
N MET A 34 4.25 5.66 20.19
CA MET A 34 3.78 6.98 20.62
C MET A 34 2.47 6.88 21.37
N LEU A 35 1.49 6.13 20.85
CA LEU A 35 0.21 5.91 21.52
C LEU A 35 0.40 5.21 22.86
N ARG A 36 1.32 4.27 22.95
CA ARG A 36 1.68 3.60 24.21
C ARG A 36 2.32 4.56 25.22
N THR A 37 3.17 5.47 24.76
CA THR A 37 3.77 6.52 25.58
C THR A 37 2.74 7.54 26.08
N LEU A 38 1.64 7.73 25.34
CA LEU A 38 0.48 8.53 25.76
C LEU A 38 -0.47 7.75 26.70
N GLU A 39 0.00 6.63 27.27
CA GLU A 39 -0.68 5.79 28.27
C GLU A 39 -1.93 5.04 27.75
N PHE A 40 -2.11 4.92 26.43
CA PHE A 40 -3.16 4.05 25.90
C PHE A 40 -2.83 2.58 26.08
N SER A 41 -3.83 1.77 26.50
CA SER A 41 -3.70 0.32 26.57
C SER A 41 -3.55 -0.29 25.16
N THR A 42 -3.05 -1.52 25.07
CA THR A 42 -2.88 -2.19 23.76
C THR A 42 -4.21 -2.43 23.06
N ALA A 43 -5.32 -2.65 23.79
CA ALA A 43 -6.66 -2.72 23.24
C ALA A 43 -7.09 -1.37 22.64
N GLN A 44 -6.86 -0.27 23.36
CA GLN A 44 -7.14 1.09 22.87
C GLN A 44 -6.31 1.41 21.62
N ILE A 45 -5.02 1.06 21.62
CA ILE A 45 -4.15 1.22 20.44
C ILE A 45 -4.70 0.42 19.25
N GLY A 46 -5.13 -0.82 19.48
CA GLY A 46 -5.76 -1.65 18.45
C GLY A 46 -7.01 -0.99 17.84
N ILE A 47 -7.87 -0.40 18.67
CA ILE A 47 -9.06 0.33 18.19
C ILE A 47 -8.65 1.58 17.40
N LEU A 48 -7.70 2.38 17.89
CA LEU A 48 -7.21 3.58 17.22
C LEU A 48 -6.59 3.26 15.85
N LEU A 49 -5.81 2.18 15.76
CA LEU A 49 -5.27 1.68 14.48
C LEU A 49 -6.39 1.19 13.56
N GLY A 50 -7.43 0.57 14.11
CA GLY A 50 -8.64 0.17 13.38
C GLY A 50 -9.39 1.38 12.79
N VAL A 51 -9.52 2.48 13.53
CA VAL A 51 -10.11 3.74 13.04
C VAL A 51 -9.34 4.28 11.85
N ILE A 52 -8.00 4.28 11.90
CA ILE A 52 -7.16 4.70 10.76
C ILE A 52 -7.45 3.85 9.52
N GLU A 53 -7.65 2.54 9.67
CA GLU A 53 -7.92 1.66 8.53
C GLU A 53 -9.33 1.84 7.97
N ILE A 54 -10.36 2.00 8.81
CA ILE A 54 -11.74 2.28 8.35
C ILE A 54 -11.77 3.53 7.48
N ILE A 55 -11.23 4.63 8.01
CA ILE A 55 -11.20 5.91 7.28
C ILE A 55 -10.28 5.78 6.05
N GLY A 56 -9.14 5.09 6.18
CA GLY A 56 -8.20 4.85 5.10
C GLY A 56 -8.76 4.06 3.91
N VAL A 57 -9.77 3.23 4.11
CA VAL A 57 -10.49 2.54 3.02
C VAL A 57 -11.58 3.42 2.44
N CYS A 58 -12.36 4.09 3.28
CA CYS A 58 -13.53 4.86 2.86
C CYS A 58 -13.15 6.19 2.18
N ALA A 59 -12.23 6.95 2.77
CA ALA A 59 -11.91 8.30 2.30
C ALA A 59 -11.38 8.35 0.86
N PRO A 60 -10.41 7.52 0.45
CA PRO A 60 -9.90 7.54 -0.93
C PRO A 60 -10.99 7.31 -1.97
N PHE A 61 -11.97 6.45 -1.68
CA PHE A 61 -13.08 6.17 -2.62
C PHE A 61 -13.90 7.41 -2.94
N PHE A 62 -14.27 8.20 -1.94
CA PHE A 62 -15.04 9.42 -2.14
C PHE A 62 -14.20 10.52 -2.79
N ILE A 63 -12.94 10.65 -2.35
CA ILE A 63 -12.05 11.73 -2.77
C ILE A 63 -11.60 11.56 -4.21
N THR A 64 -11.18 10.35 -4.61
CA THR A 64 -10.76 10.10 -6.00
C THR A 64 -11.90 10.32 -6.99
N ARG A 65 -13.12 9.87 -6.64
CA ARG A 65 -14.31 10.11 -7.48
C ARG A 65 -14.60 11.60 -7.68
N GLN A 66 -14.40 12.41 -6.64
CA GLN A 66 -14.58 13.87 -6.74
C GLN A 66 -13.43 14.51 -7.52
N LEU A 67 -12.23 13.98 -7.36
CA LEU A 67 -11.04 14.46 -8.04
C LEU A 67 -11.09 14.22 -9.56
N ASP A 68 -11.60 13.06 -9.99
CA ASP A 68 -11.81 12.74 -11.41
C ASP A 68 -12.73 13.75 -12.10
N LYS A 69 -13.74 14.28 -11.36
CA LYS A 69 -14.67 15.29 -11.88
C LYS A 69 -14.07 16.68 -11.92
N THR A 70 -13.26 17.05 -10.94
CA THR A 70 -12.78 18.43 -10.76
C THR A 70 -11.39 18.68 -11.34
N GLY A 71 -10.56 17.65 -11.44
CA GLY A 71 -9.16 17.74 -11.88
C GLY A 71 -8.24 18.54 -10.95
N ARG A 72 -8.70 18.94 -9.75
CA ARG A 72 -7.97 19.83 -8.82
C ARG A 72 -6.98 19.09 -7.92
N TYR A 73 -6.07 18.31 -8.51
CA TYR A 73 -5.08 17.50 -7.77
C TYR A 73 -4.23 18.31 -6.78
N GLY A 74 -3.67 19.44 -7.23
CA GLY A 74 -2.81 20.28 -6.38
C GLY A 74 -3.53 20.81 -5.14
N PHE A 75 -4.79 21.23 -5.27
CA PHE A 75 -5.60 21.69 -4.14
C PHE A 75 -5.86 20.60 -3.12
N VAL A 76 -6.24 19.39 -3.56
CA VAL A 76 -6.49 18.24 -2.68
C VAL A 76 -5.20 17.80 -1.98
N MET A 77 -4.07 17.77 -2.69
CA MET A 77 -2.76 17.43 -2.08
C MET A 77 -2.35 18.45 -1.01
N CYS A 78 -2.62 19.75 -1.23
CA CYS A 78 -2.37 20.78 -0.21
C CYS A 78 -3.24 20.56 1.03
N ILE A 79 -4.54 20.31 0.87
CA ILE A 79 -5.45 20.02 2.00
C ILE A 79 -4.95 18.82 2.80
N PHE A 80 -4.62 17.71 2.13
CA PHE A 80 -4.10 16.52 2.79
C PHE A 80 -2.74 16.77 3.46
N GLY A 81 -1.88 17.56 2.83
CA GLY A 81 -0.63 17.97 3.44
C GLY A 81 -0.82 18.76 4.73
N PHE A 82 -1.77 19.70 4.77
CA PHE A 82 -2.13 20.43 5.99
C PHE A 82 -2.81 19.52 7.02
N ASP A 83 -3.68 18.61 6.59
CA ASP A 83 -4.29 17.62 7.46
C ASP A 83 -3.19 16.80 8.18
N ILE A 84 -2.24 16.23 7.44
CA ILE A 84 -1.13 15.46 8.00
C ILE A 84 -0.25 16.32 8.92
N ALA A 85 -0.02 17.60 8.58
CA ALA A 85 0.83 18.49 9.36
C ALA A 85 0.20 18.91 10.70
N LEU A 86 -1.12 19.05 10.77
CA LEU A 86 -1.78 19.73 11.89
C LEU A 86 -2.54 18.79 12.82
N LEU A 87 -3.13 17.69 12.31
CA LEU A 87 -4.07 16.86 13.08
C LEU A 87 -3.46 16.03 14.20
N LEU A 88 -2.14 15.84 14.18
CA LEU A 88 -1.45 15.21 15.32
C LEU A 88 -1.03 16.20 16.41
N LEU A 89 -0.99 17.52 16.12
CA LEU A 89 -0.57 18.55 17.11
C LEU A 89 -1.44 18.59 18.39
N PRO A 90 -2.78 18.41 18.33
CA PRO A 90 -3.60 18.36 19.55
C PRO A 90 -3.17 17.29 20.53
N LEU A 91 -2.57 16.17 20.05
CA LEU A 91 -2.08 15.07 20.90
C LEU A 91 -0.90 15.48 21.81
N LEU A 92 -0.27 16.62 21.55
CA LEU A 92 0.74 17.18 22.45
C LEU A 92 0.16 17.66 23.78
N ARG A 93 -1.15 17.95 23.81
CA ARG A 93 -1.81 18.56 24.99
C ARG A 93 -2.97 17.73 25.52
N PHE A 94 -3.66 17.00 24.65
CA PHE A 94 -4.86 16.27 24.99
C PHE A 94 -4.66 14.77 24.75
N HIS A 95 -4.70 13.98 25.83
CA HIS A 95 -4.48 12.53 25.81
C HIS A 95 -5.80 11.74 26.00
N SER A 96 -6.93 12.38 25.69
CA SER A 96 -8.25 11.70 25.73
C SER A 96 -8.40 10.73 24.57
N PHE A 97 -8.89 9.53 24.83
CA PHE A 97 -9.14 8.50 23.80
C PHE A 97 -10.03 9.02 22.65
N PHE A 98 -11.12 9.71 22.97
CA PHE A 98 -12.05 10.22 21.96
C PHE A 98 -11.42 11.32 21.10
N ILE A 99 -10.67 12.25 21.70
CA ILE A 99 -9.96 13.29 20.94
C ILE A 99 -8.91 12.65 20.03
N THR A 100 -8.15 11.69 20.54
CA THR A 100 -7.15 10.96 19.76
C THR A 100 -7.81 10.18 18.62
N ALA A 101 -8.93 9.51 18.84
CA ALA A 101 -9.66 8.80 17.80
C ALA A 101 -10.15 9.73 16.68
N ILE A 102 -10.68 10.91 17.04
CA ILE A 102 -11.13 11.93 16.07
C ILE A 102 -9.93 12.47 15.28
N CYS A 103 -8.84 12.87 15.96
CA CYS A 103 -7.65 13.39 15.31
C CYS A 103 -7.02 12.36 14.36
N LEU A 104 -6.87 11.11 14.79
CA LEU A 104 -6.34 10.03 13.96
C LEU A 104 -7.29 9.65 12.83
N GLY A 105 -8.60 9.72 13.03
CA GLY A 105 -9.58 9.49 11.98
C GLY A 105 -9.47 10.51 10.85
N ILE A 106 -9.45 11.81 11.18
CA ILE A 106 -9.28 12.87 10.18
C ILE A 106 -7.91 12.77 9.54
N PHE A 107 -6.83 12.64 10.32
CA PHE A 107 -5.46 12.41 9.83
C PHE A 107 -5.38 11.24 8.84
N ALA A 108 -6.12 10.16 9.08
CA ALA A 108 -6.12 8.99 8.20
C ALA A 108 -6.69 9.29 6.81
N ALA A 109 -7.63 10.23 6.69
CA ALA A 109 -8.18 10.63 5.39
C ALA A 109 -7.10 11.24 4.49
N GLY A 110 -6.32 12.17 5.01
CA GLY A 110 -5.17 12.75 4.29
C GLY A 110 -4.04 11.75 4.11
N PHE A 111 -3.63 11.07 5.17
CA PHE A 111 -2.50 10.15 5.17
C PHE A 111 -2.68 8.98 4.20
N LYS A 112 -3.82 8.28 4.24
CA LYS A 112 -4.13 7.16 3.35
C LYS A 112 -4.62 7.61 1.96
N GLY A 113 -5.30 8.76 1.90
CA GLY A 113 -5.81 9.35 0.65
C GLY A 113 -4.73 9.93 -0.24
N MET A 114 -3.60 10.38 0.31
CA MET A 114 -2.54 11.06 -0.44
C MET A 114 -1.90 10.17 -1.51
N VAL A 115 -1.64 8.88 -1.22
CA VAL A 115 -0.99 7.97 -2.19
C VAL A 115 -1.82 7.80 -3.46
N PRO A 116 -3.12 7.43 -3.39
CA PRO A 116 -3.95 7.31 -4.61
C PRO A 116 -4.06 8.62 -5.40
N VAL A 117 -4.11 9.76 -4.71
CA VAL A 117 -4.18 11.08 -5.37
C VAL A 117 -2.88 11.39 -6.11
N LEU A 118 -1.73 11.15 -5.48
CA LEU A 118 -0.42 11.38 -6.09
C LEU A 118 -0.15 10.41 -7.25
N ASP A 119 -0.52 9.13 -7.08
CA ASP A 119 -0.41 8.10 -8.12
C ASP A 119 -1.31 8.44 -9.32
N GLY A 120 -2.56 8.83 -9.07
CA GLY A 120 -3.51 9.23 -10.12
C GLY A 120 -3.05 10.46 -10.89
N PHE A 121 -2.53 11.48 -10.21
CA PHE A 121 -1.92 12.65 -10.86
C PHE A 121 -0.73 12.25 -11.74
N THR A 122 0.19 11.46 -11.18
CA THR A 122 1.40 11.05 -11.90
C THR A 122 1.08 10.22 -13.13
N ALA A 123 0.15 9.28 -13.03
CA ALA A 123 -0.32 8.49 -14.16
C ALA A 123 -0.97 9.37 -15.26
N LYS A 124 -1.79 10.34 -14.84
CA LYS A 124 -2.43 11.29 -15.77
C LYS A 124 -1.43 12.14 -16.54
N VAL A 125 -0.38 12.63 -15.88
CA VAL A 125 0.64 13.51 -16.49
C VAL A 125 1.60 12.72 -17.39
N LEU A 126 1.93 11.48 -17.04
CA LEU A 126 2.85 10.65 -17.82
C LEU A 126 2.17 10.05 -19.06
N GLY A 127 0.85 9.85 -19.04
CA GLY A 127 0.11 9.22 -20.13
C GLY A 127 0.70 7.85 -20.52
N GLN A 128 1.05 7.68 -21.81
CA GLN A 128 1.62 6.43 -22.32
C GLN A 128 3.10 6.19 -21.97
N HIS A 129 3.76 7.12 -21.25
CA HIS A 129 5.18 6.98 -20.85
C HIS A 129 5.37 6.20 -19.54
N ASP A 130 4.82 5.01 -19.44
CA ASP A 130 4.81 4.15 -18.26
C ASP A 130 6.20 3.84 -17.64
N THR A 131 7.26 3.81 -18.46
CA THR A 131 8.62 3.49 -17.98
C THR A 131 9.18 4.51 -16.98
N GLN A 132 8.66 5.75 -16.96
CA GLN A 132 9.08 6.79 -16.03
C GLN A 132 8.34 6.69 -14.69
N TYR A 133 7.10 6.17 -14.68
CA TYR A 133 6.31 6.02 -13.47
C TYR A 133 7.05 5.20 -12.39
N GLY A 134 7.60 4.04 -12.78
CA GLY A 134 8.37 3.19 -11.88
C GLY A 134 9.57 3.91 -11.24
N LYS A 135 10.28 4.75 -12.00
CA LYS A 135 11.44 5.53 -11.51
C LYS A 135 11.00 6.62 -10.52
N ILE A 136 9.90 7.31 -10.81
CA ILE A 136 9.32 8.35 -9.93
C ILE A 136 8.84 7.69 -8.63
N ARG A 137 8.12 6.59 -8.73
CA ARG A 137 7.57 5.86 -7.58
C ARG A 137 8.66 5.23 -6.70
N ALA A 138 9.79 4.80 -7.30
CA ALA A 138 10.95 4.25 -6.58
C ALA A 138 11.57 5.26 -5.61
N LEU A 139 11.49 6.59 -5.87
CA LEU A 139 11.92 7.62 -4.93
C LEU A 139 11.14 7.56 -3.60
N GLY A 140 9.89 7.09 -3.63
CA GLY A 140 9.15 6.79 -2.40
C GLY A 140 9.81 5.69 -1.57
N SER A 141 10.20 4.57 -2.18
CA SER A 141 10.91 3.50 -1.46
C SER A 141 12.24 4.00 -0.88
N VAL A 142 12.97 4.84 -1.62
CA VAL A 142 14.19 5.49 -1.12
C VAL A 142 13.87 6.38 0.08
N GLY A 143 12.77 7.14 0.05
CA GLY A 143 12.31 7.96 1.17
C GLY A 143 11.97 7.13 2.41
N PHE A 144 11.26 6.01 2.22
CA PHE A 144 10.92 5.10 3.31
C PHE A 144 12.16 4.49 3.97
N VAL A 145 13.06 3.91 3.18
CA VAL A 145 14.30 3.31 3.69
C VAL A 145 15.20 4.37 4.31
N GLY A 146 15.43 5.47 3.61
CA GLY A 146 16.30 6.56 4.07
C GLY A 146 15.82 7.17 5.39
N MET A 147 14.51 7.40 5.52
CA MET A 147 13.95 7.92 6.77
C MET A 147 14.07 6.91 7.92
N ASN A 148 13.78 5.63 7.70
CA ASN A 148 13.94 4.62 8.74
C ASN A 148 15.41 4.47 9.20
N LEU A 149 16.38 4.54 8.28
CA LEU A 149 17.80 4.57 8.64
C LEU A 149 18.16 5.83 9.41
N PHE A 150 17.66 6.99 8.99
CA PHE A 150 17.84 8.24 9.71
C PHE A 150 17.29 8.17 11.13
N LEU A 151 16.06 7.67 11.31
CA LEU A 151 15.43 7.48 12.61
C LEU A 151 16.23 6.53 13.53
N GLN A 152 16.82 5.47 12.95
CA GLN A 152 17.65 4.54 13.72
C GLN A 152 18.96 5.18 14.20
N MET A 153 19.52 6.10 13.41
CA MET A 153 20.81 6.75 13.73
C MET A 153 20.66 7.98 14.64
N HIS A 154 19.47 8.58 14.70
CA HIS A 154 19.22 9.81 15.43
C HIS A 154 18.30 9.61 16.62
N PRO A 155 18.83 9.46 17.85
CA PRO A 155 18.05 9.19 19.06
C PRO A 155 17.14 10.36 19.51
N LEU A 156 17.24 11.54 18.86
CA LEU A 156 16.39 12.68 19.16
C LEU A 156 14.94 12.44 18.77
N ILE A 157 14.71 11.63 17.73
CA ILE A 157 13.37 11.21 17.27
C ILE A 157 13.15 9.79 17.75
N SER A 158 12.35 9.63 18.79
CA SER A 158 12.10 8.33 19.43
C SER A 158 10.60 8.15 19.67
N GLY A 159 10.13 6.91 19.58
CA GLY A 159 8.77 6.51 19.94
C GLY A 159 8.35 6.97 21.33
N LYS A 160 9.29 7.05 22.24
CA LYS A 160 9.11 7.50 23.63
C LYS A 160 8.99 9.02 23.80
N ARG A 161 9.11 9.80 22.73
CA ARG A 161 8.99 11.27 22.74
C ARG A 161 7.91 11.71 21.74
N PRO A 162 6.61 11.71 22.10
CA PRO A 162 5.51 12.04 21.21
C PRO A 162 5.73 13.36 20.44
N ALA A 163 6.24 14.38 21.11
CA ALA A 163 6.54 15.67 20.48
C ALA A 163 7.53 15.55 19.30
N SER A 164 8.58 14.72 19.44
CA SER A 164 9.57 14.57 18.38
C SER A 164 8.98 13.90 17.13
N ILE A 165 8.08 12.94 17.31
CA ILE A 165 7.38 12.25 16.22
C ILE A 165 6.42 13.21 15.53
N ILE A 166 5.54 13.85 16.30
CA ILE A 166 4.54 14.78 15.78
C ILE A 166 5.19 15.92 15.00
N LEU A 167 6.23 16.55 15.57
CA LEU A 167 6.97 17.63 14.90
C LEU A 167 7.68 17.13 13.63
N SER A 168 8.25 15.93 13.65
CA SER A 168 8.89 15.35 12.45
C SER A 168 7.89 15.07 11.33
N VAL A 169 6.70 14.56 11.67
CA VAL A 169 5.60 14.36 10.70
C VAL A 169 5.14 15.70 10.16
N SER A 170 4.88 16.68 11.05
CA SER A 170 4.43 18.03 10.65
C SER A 170 5.45 18.72 9.74
N THR A 171 6.74 18.67 10.09
CA THR A 171 7.82 19.26 9.28
C THR A 171 7.90 18.58 7.91
N SER A 172 7.86 17.24 7.87
CA SER A 172 7.89 16.49 6.60
C SER A 172 6.67 16.79 5.72
N ALA A 173 5.49 16.97 6.33
CA ALA A 173 4.27 17.32 5.60
C ALA A 173 4.30 18.77 5.07
N LEU A 174 4.85 19.72 5.83
CA LEU A 174 5.05 21.09 5.34
C LEU A 174 6.08 21.12 4.20
N LEU A 175 7.18 20.37 4.31
CA LEU A 175 8.14 20.22 3.22
C LEU A 175 7.49 19.58 1.98
N PHE A 176 6.61 18.57 2.17
CA PHE A 176 5.82 17.99 1.09
C PHE A 176 4.99 19.07 0.37
N ILE A 177 4.26 19.89 1.09
CA ILE A 177 3.46 21.00 0.51
C ILE A 177 4.36 21.97 -0.27
N LEU A 178 5.53 22.30 0.25
CA LEU A 178 6.48 23.18 -0.44
C LEU A 178 6.96 22.56 -1.76
N THR A 179 7.21 21.25 -1.79
CA THR A 179 7.66 20.57 -3.02
C THR A 179 6.61 20.56 -4.12
N LEU A 180 5.31 20.65 -3.80
CA LEU A 180 4.24 20.73 -4.79
C LEU A 180 4.38 21.91 -5.73
N ARG A 181 5.01 23.01 -5.28
CA ARG A 181 5.29 24.18 -6.13
C ARG A 181 6.28 23.89 -7.27
N TRP A 182 7.11 22.86 -7.11
CA TRP A 182 8.12 22.47 -8.09
C TRP A 182 7.66 21.34 -9.02
N VAL A 183 6.47 20.79 -8.76
CA VAL A 183 5.90 19.73 -9.60
C VAL A 183 5.33 20.35 -10.87
N PRO A 184 5.87 20.01 -12.07
CA PRO A 184 5.33 20.51 -13.34
C PRO A 184 3.87 20.07 -13.52
N ASP A 185 3.09 20.89 -14.19
CA ASP A 185 1.71 20.61 -14.58
C ASP A 185 0.68 20.44 -13.44
N LEU A 186 1.09 20.56 -12.17
CA LEU A 186 0.18 20.38 -11.04
C LEU A 186 -0.86 21.53 -10.94
N TYR A 187 -0.44 22.75 -11.26
CA TYR A 187 -1.28 23.97 -11.24
C TYR A 187 -1.54 24.53 -12.64
N GLY A 188 -0.99 23.90 -13.68
CA GLY A 188 -1.14 24.32 -15.09
C GLY A 188 -2.42 23.83 -15.70
N SER A 189 -3.26 24.76 -16.07
CA SER A 189 -4.38 24.81 -17.01
C SER A 189 -5.25 23.55 -17.20
N THR A 190 -6.43 23.64 -16.65
CA THR A 190 -7.62 22.81 -16.91
C THR A 190 -8.16 22.93 -18.37
N HIS A 191 -7.47 23.63 -19.26
CA HIS A 191 -8.01 24.01 -20.60
C HIS A 191 -7.30 23.40 -21.81
N ALA A 192 -6.28 22.55 -21.67
CA ALA A 192 -5.50 22.10 -22.81
C ALA A 192 -5.87 20.71 -23.39
N CYS A 193 -6.77 19.96 -22.77
CA CYS A 193 -7.09 18.58 -23.21
C CYS A 193 -8.42 18.38 -23.93
N VAL A 194 -9.25 19.41 -24.11
CA VAL A 194 -10.54 19.29 -24.84
C VAL A 194 -10.49 19.86 -26.26
N GLY A 195 -9.42 20.56 -26.62
CA GLY A 195 -9.31 21.30 -27.89
C GLY A 195 -8.44 20.67 -28.98
N LYS A 196 -7.85 19.47 -28.80
CA LYS A 196 -6.88 18.93 -29.78
C LYS A 196 -7.34 17.68 -30.55
N GLU A 197 -8.58 17.24 -30.39
CA GLU A 197 -9.11 16.09 -31.13
C GLU A 197 -9.96 16.49 -32.37
N LEU A 198 -10.04 17.78 -32.72
CA LEU A 198 -10.91 18.26 -33.83
C LEU A 198 -10.22 19.13 -34.89
N SER A 199 -8.90 19.14 -34.95
CA SER A 199 -8.21 19.75 -36.10
C SER A 199 -6.87 19.08 -36.33
N ASP A 200 -6.82 18.04 -37.13
CA ASP A 200 -5.81 17.74 -38.13
C ASP A 200 -6.11 16.39 -38.80
N GLY A 201 -7.04 16.46 -39.69
CA GLY A 201 -7.14 15.52 -40.82
C GLY A 201 -6.67 16.23 -42.05
N THR A 202 -5.43 16.03 -42.47
CA THR A 202 -4.97 16.01 -43.85
C THR A 202 -3.44 15.98 -43.95
N GLY A 203 -2.92 14.98 -44.67
CA GLY A 203 -1.69 15.06 -45.47
C GLY A 203 -0.36 14.77 -44.71
N ASP A 204 0.34 13.82 -44.98
CA ASP A 204 1.03 13.25 -46.07
C ASP A 204 2.17 12.32 -45.63
N THR A 205 2.46 11.38 -46.45
CA THR A 205 3.44 10.31 -46.42
C THR A 205 4.91 10.74 -46.27
N SER A 206 5.74 9.95 -45.56
CA SER A 206 6.89 9.19 -46.12
C SER A 206 7.97 8.82 -45.10
N HIS A 207 8.32 7.54 -45.09
CA HIS A 207 9.63 6.87 -44.95
C HIS A 207 10.42 6.82 -43.63
N THR A 208 10.61 5.59 -43.23
CA THR A 208 11.83 4.75 -42.94
C THR A 208 12.35 4.85 -41.51
N GLU A 209 12.67 3.84 -40.79
CA GLU A 209 13.07 2.44 -40.84
C GLU A 209 13.16 1.83 -39.44
N LEU A 210 12.74 0.59 -39.32
CA LEU A 210 13.37 -0.63 -38.79
C LEU A 210 13.88 -0.76 -37.34
N SER A 211 13.36 -1.85 -36.76
CA SER A 211 13.91 -2.74 -35.73
C SER A 211 13.57 -2.39 -34.28
N ASP A 212 12.44 -2.92 -33.84
CA ASP A 212 12.15 -3.53 -32.53
C ASP A 212 10.65 -3.92 -32.41
N GLY A 213 9.99 -3.95 -33.56
CA GLY A 213 8.53 -4.12 -33.62
C GLY A 213 7.99 -5.54 -33.48
N GLN A 214 8.82 -6.58 -33.35
CA GLN A 214 8.32 -7.97 -33.35
C GLN A 214 7.90 -8.49 -31.98
N THR A 215 8.54 -8.03 -30.93
CA THR A 215 8.17 -8.42 -29.54
C THR A 215 6.95 -7.69 -29.01
N LEU A 216 6.77 -6.42 -29.39
CA LEU A 216 5.58 -5.64 -29.03
C LEU A 216 4.33 -6.12 -29.76
N ARG A 217 4.45 -6.46 -31.07
CA ARG A 217 3.33 -7.01 -31.87
C ARG A 217 2.90 -8.42 -31.44
N ALA A 218 3.79 -9.21 -30.85
CA ALA A 218 3.43 -10.50 -30.29
C ALA A 218 2.63 -10.37 -28.98
N VAL A 219 2.93 -9.37 -28.15
CA VAL A 219 2.17 -9.09 -26.92
C VAL A 219 0.83 -8.42 -27.25
N GLU A 220 0.79 -7.54 -28.24
CA GLU A 220 -0.44 -6.90 -28.73
C GLU A 220 -1.39 -7.89 -29.41
N LYS A 221 -0.90 -8.78 -30.27
CA LYS A 221 -1.70 -9.87 -30.85
C LYS A 221 -2.24 -10.84 -29.81
N LEU A 222 -1.46 -11.17 -28.79
CA LEU A 222 -1.95 -12.02 -27.70
C LEU A 222 -3.03 -11.32 -26.86
N SER A 223 -2.95 -9.99 -26.70
CA SER A 223 -3.97 -9.21 -26.00
C SER A 223 -5.24 -9.01 -26.85
N GLU A 224 -5.11 -8.85 -28.15
CA GLU A 224 -6.27 -8.73 -29.07
C GLU A 224 -7.02 -10.05 -29.29
N GLU A 225 -6.33 -11.18 -29.31
CA GLU A 225 -7.00 -12.50 -29.38
C GLU A 225 -7.74 -12.88 -28.09
N LEU A 226 -7.33 -12.34 -26.92
CA LEU A 226 -7.98 -12.54 -25.64
C LEU A 226 -9.12 -11.56 -25.34
N ILE A 227 -9.27 -10.49 -26.14
CA ILE A 227 -10.27 -9.40 -25.94
C ILE A 227 -11.26 -9.32 -27.11
N LYS A 228 -11.66 -10.41 -27.74
CA LYS A 228 -12.84 -10.35 -28.64
C LYS A 228 -14.12 -10.33 -27.82
N PRO A 229 -14.88 -9.22 -27.81
CA PRO A 229 -16.17 -9.18 -27.14
C PRO A 229 -17.15 -10.07 -27.90
N ARG A 230 -17.69 -11.05 -27.25
CA ARG A 230 -18.88 -11.76 -27.72
C ARG A 230 -20.07 -10.85 -27.46
N GLU A 231 -20.52 -10.12 -28.46
CA GLU A 231 -21.77 -9.37 -28.41
C GLU A 231 -22.93 -10.31 -28.12
N SER A 232 -23.56 -10.11 -27.01
CA SER A 232 -24.88 -10.67 -26.69
C SER A 232 -25.76 -9.53 -26.16
N THR A 233 -26.62 -9.08 -27.06
CA THR A 233 -27.77 -8.22 -26.79
C THR A 233 -28.71 -8.88 -25.78
N ALA A 234 -28.86 -8.28 -24.59
CA ALA A 234 -30.08 -8.41 -23.79
C ALA A 234 -30.16 -7.28 -22.76
N LYS A 235 -31.09 -6.35 -22.97
CA LYS A 235 -31.66 -5.52 -21.91
C LYS A 235 -32.29 -6.44 -20.88
N LYS A 236 -31.81 -6.44 -19.64
CA LYS A 236 -32.48 -7.06 -18.51
C LYS A 236 -32.51 -6.15 -17.30
N SER A 237 -33.70 -6.00 -16.78
CA SER A 237 -34.12 -5.37 -15.54
C SER A 237 -33.14 -5.54 -14.37
N VAL A 238 -32.98 -4.47 -13.58
CA VAL A 238 -32.22 -4.48 -12.33
C VAL A 238 -32.94 -5.35 -11.30
N ASN A 239 -32.65 -6.64 -11.32
CA ASN A 239 -32.87 -7.52 -10.18
C ASN A 239 -31.63 -7.45 -9.29
N VAL A 240 -31.82 -7.38 -7.98
CA VAL A 240 -30.75 -7.49 -6.96
C VAL A 240 -30.03 -8.83 -7.20
N CYS A 241 -28.97 -8.77 -7.97
CA CYS A 241 -28.20 -9.93 -8.36
C CYS A 241 -27.38 -10.39 -7.15
N SER A 242 -27.51 -11.66 -6.77
CA SER A 242 -26.66 -12.27 -5.74
C SER A 242 -25.18 -11.98 -6.05
N LEU A 243 -24.40 -11.58 -5.05
CA LEU A 243 -22.97 -11.28 -5.19
C LEU A 243 -22.17 -12.39 -5.88
N SER A 244 -22.62 -13.65 -5.71
CA SER A 244 -22.02 -14.85 -6.35
C SER A 244 -22.12 -14.87 -7.88
N THR A 245 -23.02 -14.06 -8.49
CA THR A 245 -23.18 -13.99 -9.95
C THR A 245 -22.29 -12.92 -10.61
N ILE A 246 -21.60 -12.07 -9.82
CA ILE A 246 -20.74 -11.00 -10.35
C ILE A 246 -19.40 -11.56 -10.84
N PHE A 247 -18.81 -12.50 -10.09
CA PHE A 247 -17.51 -13.12 -10.36
C PHE A 247 -17.58 -14.64 -10.24
N PRO A 248 -16.68 -15.37 -10.92
CA PRO A 248 -16.59 -16.82 -10.81
C PRO A 248 -16.12 -17.28 -9.42
N LYS A 249 -16.34 -18.54 -9.09
CA LYS A 249 -15.92 -19.19 -7.82
C LYS A 249 -14.43 -18.94 -7.52
N SER A 250 -13.56 -19.08 -8.53
CA SER A 250 -12.11 -18.87 -8.39
C SER A 250 -11.72 -17.46 -7.92
N PHE A 251 -12.50 -16.43 -8.27
CA PHE A 251 -12.28 -15.08 -7.75
C PHE A 251 -12.54 -15.00 -6.24
N TRP A 252 -13.66 -15.58 -5.78
CA TRP A 252 -14.02 -15.56 -4.36
C TRP A 252 -13.07 -16.38 -3.51
N GLU A 253 -12.61 -17.52 -4.03
CA GLU A 253 -11.57 -18.34 -3.41
C GLU A 253 -10.26 -17.56 -3.28
N CYS A 254 -9.85 -16.84 -4.33
CA CYS A 254 -8.67 -15.99 -4.31
C CYS A 254 -8.82 -14.86 -3.28
N ILE A 255 -9.95 -14.15 -3.23
CA ILE A 255 -10.22 -13.10 -2.24
C ILE A 255 -10.18 -13.64 -0.82
N LEU A 256 -10.72 -14.84 -0.59
CA LEU A 256 -10.66 -15.48 0.73
C LEU A 256 -9.22 -15.77 1.16
N LEU A 257 -8.39 -16.35 0.27
CA LEU A 257 -6.99 -16.61 0.57
C LEU A 257 -6.22 -15.30 0.85
N ILE A 258 -6.48 -14.26 0.07
CA ILE A 258 -5.89 -12.93 0.26
C ILE A 258 -6.32 -12.33 1.61
N PHE A 259 -7.60 -12.44 1.98
CA PHE A 259 -8.10 -11.96 3.25
C PHE A 259 -7.44 -12.68 4.45
N LEU A 260 -7.31 -14.00 4.39
CA LEU A 260 -6.63 -14.81 5.40
C LEU A 260 -5.13 -14.45 5.50
N ALA A 261 -4.48 -14.18 4.37
CA ALA A 261 -3.11 -13.70 4.35
C ALA A 261 -2.96 -12.33 5.03
N PHE A 262 -3.83 -11.37 4.72
CA PHE A 262 -3.81 -10.06 5.36
C PHE A 262 -4.09 -10.15 6.87
N LEU A 263 -5.01 -10.99 7.32
CA LEU A 263 -5.19 -11.27 8.75
C LEU A 263 -3.89 -11.78 9.37
N GLY A 264 -3.22 -12.75 8.75
CA GLY A 264 -1.93 -13.27 9.24
C GLY A 264 -0.81 -12.22 9.30
N LEU A 265 -0.89 -11.18 8.49
CA LEU A 265 0.08 -10.07 8.46
C LEU A 265 -0.16 -9.01 9.54
N VAL A 266 -1.33 -8.95 10.17
CA VAL A 266 -1.66 -7.92 11.16
C VAL A 266 -0.62 -7.77 12.27
N PRO A 267 -0.14 -8.84 12.94
CA PRO A 267 0.87 -8.71 14.00
C PRO A 267 2.11 -7.97 13.52
N CYS A 268 2.59 -8.34 12.33
CA CYS A 268 3.80 -7.78 11.76
C CYS A 268 3.61 -6.34 11.26
N GLN A 269 2.43 -5.98 10.79
CA GLN A 269 2.18 -4.67 10.18
C GLN A 269 1.70 -3.63 11.19
N ARG A 270 1.10 -4.05 12.31
CA ARG A 270 0.46 -3.14 13.28
C ARG A 270 1.15 -3.09 14.63
N PHE A 271 1.64 -4.22 15.09
CA PHE A 271 2.15 -4.34 16.45
C PHE A 271 3.65 -4.68 16.53
N PHE A 272 4.33 -4.81 15.38
CA PHE A 272 5.74 -5.18 15.34
C PHE A 272 6.65 -4.23 16.13
N SER A 273 6.45 -2.92 15.98
CA SER A 273 7.27 -1.94 16.69
C SER A 273 7.06 -2.01 18.21
N LEU A 274 5.82 -2.22 18.68
CA LEU A 274 5.54 -2.47 20.11
C LEU A 274 6.16 -3.77 20.58
N TYR A 275 6.06 -4.85 19.79
CA TYR A 275 6.71 -6.11 20.09
C TYR A 275 8.22 -5.96 20.26
N VAL A 276 8.89 -5.22 19.38
CA VAL A 276 10.34 -4.98 19.48
C VAL A 276 10.70 -4.20 20.73
N GLU A 277 9.95 -3.15 21.07
CA GLU A 277 10.29 -2.29 22.22
C GLU A 277 9.82 -2.84 23.57
N GLU A 278 8.64 -3.46 23.65
CA GLU A 278 8.09 -3.95 24.92
C GLU A 278 8.49 -5.39 25.23
N TYR A 279 8.51 -6.27 24.22
CA TYR A 279 8.77 -7.70 24.41
C TYR A 279 10.25 -8.04 24.23
N ILE A 280 10.88 -7.62 23.13
CA ILE A 280 12.33 -7.82 22.91
C ILE A 280 13.14 -6.82 23.75
N LYS A 281 12.58 -5.66 24.09
CA LYS A 281 13.20 -4.57 24.87
C LYS A 281 14.41 -3.92 24.17
N ILE A 282 14.33 -3.71 22.87
CA ILE A 282 15.39 -3.13 22.05
C ILE A 282 14.83 -1.95 21.23
N GLU A 283 15.55 -0.83 21.17
CA GLU A 283 15.22 0.32 20.35
C GLU A 283 15.77 0.17 18.91
N ALA A 284 15.26 -0.83 18.18
CA ALA A 284 15.72 -1.17 16.84
C ALA A 284 14.59 -1.21 15.80
N SER A 285 13.40 -0.73 16.14
CA SER A 285 12.22 -0.81 15.28
C SER A 285 12.44 -0.18 13.91
N ALA A 286 13.07 1.00 13.84
CA ALA A 286 13.31 1.71 12.59
C ALA A 286 14.30 0.95 11.68
N GLY A 287 15.41 0.46 12.25
CA GLY A 287 16.39 -0.35 11.51
C GLY A 287 15.79 -1.65 10.97
N LEU A 288 14.93 -2.31 11.74
CA LEU A 288 14.23 -3.52 11.31
C LEU A 288 13.21 -3.24 10.19
N TRP A 289 12.52 -2.09 10.22
CA TRP A 289 11.67 -1.65 9.10
C TRP A 289 12.47 -1.31 7.85
N ALA A 290 13.65 -0.66 7.99
CA ALA A 290 14.56 -0.44 6.87
C ALA A 290 15.04 -1.77 6.27
N LEU A 291 15.42 -2.74 7.11
CA LEU A 291 15.85 -4.07 6.67
C LEU A 291 14.77 -4.77 5.85
N SER A 292 13.51 -4.74 6.29
CA SER A 292 12.40 -5.36 5.57
C SER A 292 12.20 -4.75 4.19
N ALA A 293 12.23 -3.41 4.08
CA ALA A 293 12.06 -2.71 2.82
C ALA A 293 13.24 -2.95 1.85
N ILE A 294 14.48 -3.04 2.35
CA ILE A 294 15.65 -3.38 1.55
C ILE A 294 15.56 -4.83 1.05
N ALA A 295 15.16 -5.78 1.91
CA ALA A 295 15.02 -7.18 1.55
C ALA A 295 13.95 -7.43 0.48
N GLU A 296 12.96 -6.55 0.36
CA GLU A 296 11.89 -6.64 -0.62
C GLU A 296 12.36 -6.36 -2.06
N ILE A 297 13.34 -5.46 -2.25
CA ILE A 297 13.78 -4.98 -3.56
C ILE A 297 14.24 -6.12 -4.50
N PRO A 298 15.13 -7.04 -4.11
CA PRO A 298 15.58 -8.12 -4.99
C PRO A 298 14.42 -9.01 -5.44
N LEU A 299 13.48 -9.30 -4.53
CA LEU A 299 12.37 -10.20 -4.82
C LEU A 299 11.37 -9.56 -5.77
N LEU A 300 11.11 -8.26 -5.64
CA LEU A 300 10.27 -7.51 -6.58
C LEU A 300 10.86 -7.53 -8.00
N ILE A 301 12.17 -7.38 -8.14
CA ILE A 301 12.85 -7.40 -9.45
C ILE A 301 12.67 -8.77 -10.14
N ILE A 302 12.75 -9.87 -9.40
CA ILE A 302 12.65 -11.23 -9.96
C ILE A 302 11.22 -11.80 -9.95
N SER A 303 10.26 -11.10 -9.37
CA SER A 303 8.88 -11.56 -9.17
C SER A 303 8.23 -12.10 -10.45
N GLY A 304 8.37 -11.41 -11.57
CA GLY A 304 7.84 -11.85 -12.86
C GLY A 304 8.47 -13.16 -13.37
N LYS A 305 9.77 -13.41 -13.08
CA LYS A 305 10.43 -14.69 -13.43
C LYS A 305 9.91 -15.82 -12.53
N LEU A 306 9.72 -15.54 -11.23
CA LEU A 306 9.17 -16.51 -10.28
C LEU A 306 7.75 -16.91 -10.65
N ILE A 307 6.89 -15.96 -11.00
CA ILE A 307 5.50 -16.21 -11.40
C ILE A 307 5.46 -17.11 -12.64
N ARG A 308 6.29 -16.86 -13.66
CA ARG A 308 6.37 -17.70 -14.86
C ARG A 308 6.91 -19.09 -14.58
N ARG A 309 7.85 -19.25 -13.64
CA ARG A 309 8.49 -20.54 -13.35
C ARG A 309 7.65 -21.45 -12.46
N PHE A 310 7.03 -20.90 -11.41
CA PHE A 310 6.35 -21.68 -10.36
C PHE A 310 4.83 -21.65 -10.46
N GLY A 311 4.28 -20.72 -11.25
CA GLY A 311 2.84 -20.48 -11.33
C GLY A 311 2.34 -19.57 -10.20
N LYS A 312 1.30 -18.81 -10.51
CA LYS A 312 0.77 -17.75 -9.65
C LYS A 312 0.08 -18.31 -8.39
N GLU A 313 -0.67 -19.40 -8.51
CA GLU A 313 -1.41 -19.98 -7.39
C GLU A 313 -0.47 -20.65 -6.37
N ARG A 314 0.54 -21.38 -6.85
CA ARG A 314 1.54 -22.03 -5.97
C ARG A 314 2.37 -20.98 -5.22
N LEU A 315 2.68 -19.87 -5.89
CA LEU A 315 3.38 -18.76 -5.23
C LEU A 315 2.51 -18.07 -4.18
N LEU A 316 1.19 -17.93 -4.40
CA LEU A 316 0.30 -17.39 -3.38
C LEU A 316 0.31 -18.27 -2.12
N VAL A 317 0.27 -19.60 -2.29
CA VAL A 317 0.35 -20.55 -1.16
C VAL A 317 1.71 -20.46 -0.47
N LEU A 318 2.80 -20.31 -1.23
CA LEU A 318 4.12 -20.11 -0.64
C LEU A 318 4.20 -18.81 0.18
N CYS A 319 3.55 -17.74 -0.29
CA CYS A 319 3.43 -16.49 0.47
C CYS A 319 2.64 -16.69 1.77
N LEU A 320 1.49 -17.38 1.73
CA LEU A 320 0.71 -17.72 2.92
C LEU A 320 1.55 -18.54 3.92
N PHE A 321 2.24 -19.57 3.45
CA PHE A 321 3.13 -20.36 4.29
C PHE A 321 4.25 -19.50 4.90
N SER A 322 4.85 -18.62 4.11
CA SER A 322 5.88 -17.69 4.60
C SER A 322 5.36 -16.73 5.68
N ILE A 323 4.09 -16.28 5.60
CA ILE A 323 3.47 -15.47 6.65
C ILE A 323 3.37 -16.25 7.97
N ALA A 324 2.93 -17.51 7.92
CA ALA A 324 2.87 -18.35 9.10
C ALA A 324 4.28 -18.58 9.71
N VAL A 325 5.25 -18.96 8.87
CA VAL A 325 6.65 -19.15 9.31
C VAL A 325 7.22 -17.88 9.93
N ARG A 326 6.95 -16.71 9.34
CA ARG A 326 7.37 -15.42 9.87
C ARG A 326 6.85 -15.17 11.28
N ASN A 327 5.56 -15.43 11.51
CA ASN A 327 4.96 -15.30 12.83
C ASN A 327 5.59 -16.28 13.85
N PHE A 328 5.88 -17.51 13.44
CA PHE A 328 6.59 -18.48 14.28
C PHE A 328 8.03 -18.04 14.63
N CYS A 329 8.75 -17.41 13.68
CA CYS A 329 10.09 -16.87 13.98
C CYS A 329 10.08 -15.88 15.12
N TYR A 330 9.05 -15.02 15.23
CA TYR A 330 8.93 -14.05 16.33
C TYR A 330 8.63 -14.70 17.68
N ILE A 331 8.10 -15.91 17.71
CA ILE A 331 7.77 -16.63 18.95
C ILE A 331 8.93 -17.51 19.41
N PHE A 332 9.46 -18.33 18.47
CA PHE A 332 10.36 -19.42 18.81
C PHE A 332 11.84 -19.07 18.71
N ILE A 333 12.19 -18.02 17.98
CA ILE A 333 13.58 -17.54 17.88
C ILE A 333 13.71 -16.31 18.78
N PRO A 334 14.49 -16.41 19.89
CA PRO A 334 14.50 -15.36 20.89
C PRO A 334 15.21 -14.08 20.39
N GLY A 335 14.73 -12.96 20.90
CA GLY A 335 15.37 -11.66 20.79
C GLY A 335 15.44 -11.11 19.37
N ILE A 336 16.49 -10.35 19.09
CA ILE A 336 16.68 -9.62 17.82
C ILE A 336 16.87 -10.56 16.62
N VAL A 337 17.38 -11.78 16.83
CA VAL A 337 17.62 -12.75 15.75
C VAL A 337 16.30 -13.16 15.10
N GLY A 338 15.28 -13.49 15.91
CA GLY A 338 13.93 -13.79 15.42
C GLY A 338 13.32 -12.61 14.66
N ALA A 339 13.51 -11.39 15.18
CA ALA A 339 13.07 -10.18 14.52
C ALA A 339 13.74 -9.96 13.15
N ILE A 340 15.07 -10.14 13.05
CA ILE A 340 15.82 -10.03 11.80
C ILE A 340 15.34 -11.07 10.78
N ILE A 341 15.25 -12.35 11.16
CA ILE A 341 14.80 -13.42 10.25
C ILE A 341 13.37 -13.14 9.78
N GLY A 342 12.48 -12.77 10.69
CA GLY A 342 11.11 -12.40 10.34
C GLY A 342 11.03 -11.20 9.40
N GLN A 343 11.91 -10.21 9.55
CA GLN A 343 11.96 -9.05 8.63
C GLN A 343 12.58 -9.39 7.27
N LEU A 344 13.50 -10.32 7.19
CA LEU A 344 13.98 -10.83 5.90
C LEU A 344 12.89 -11.62 5.15
N LEU A 345 12.08 -12.40 5.89
CA LEU A 345 10.90 -13.08 5.33
C LEU A 345 9.80 -12.11 4.87
N HIS A 346 9.87 -10.81 5.23
CA HIS A 346 8.95 -9.79 4.73
C HIS A 346 8.91 -9.74 3.21
N SER A 347 10.03 -9.90 2.56
CA SER A 347 10.15 -9.89 1.11
C SER A 347 9.22 -10.91 0.43
N LEU A 348 9.10 -12.11 0.99
CA LEU A 348 8.23 -13.17 0.47
C LEU A 348 6.80 -13.03 0.99
N SER A 349 6.64 -12.71 2.28
CA SER A 349 5.33 -12.65 2.95
C SER A 349 4.51 -11.42 2.60
N PHE A 350 5.14 -10.31 2.17
CA PHE A 350 4.46 -9.09 1.75
C PHE A 350 4.95 -8.60 0.38
N GLY A 351 6.27 -8.51 0.16
CA GLY A 351 6.85 -7.96 -1.06
C GLY A 351 6.42 -8.71 -2.32
N LEU A 352 6.41 -10.04 -2.31
CA LEU A 352 5.88 -10.85 -3.41
C LEU A 352 4.36 -11.01 -3.34
N PHE A 353 3.81 -11.17 -2.12
CA PHE A 353 2.39 -11.41 -1.90
C PHE A 353 1.51 -10.30 -2.46
N HIS A 354 1.82 -9.02 -2.18
CA HIS A 354 0.96 -7.91 -2.57
C HIS A 354 0.82 -7.77 -4.10
N PRO A 355 1.88 -7.67 -4.91
CA PRO A 355 1.74 -7.57 -6.37
C PRO A 355 1.13 -8.83 -6.99
N LEU A 356 1.41 -10.02 -6.43
CA LEU A 356 0.81 -11.27 -6.86
C LEU A 356 -0.70 -11.29 -6.62
N SER A 357 -1.15 -10.79 -5.48
CA SER A 357 -2.58 -10.69 -5.14
C SER A 357 -3.33 -9.74 -6.07
N VAL A 358 -2.72 -8.58 -6.40
CA VAL A 358 -3.26 -7.63 -7.39
C VAL A 358 -3.37 -8.30 -8.76
N LEU A 359 -2.32 -9.01 -9.20
CA LEU A 359 -2.32 -9.75 -10.46
C LEU A 359 -3.45 -10.79 -10.51
N LEU A 360 -3.61 -11.61 -9.46
CA LEU A 360 -4.65 -12.63 -9.40
C LEU A 360 -6.05 -12.03 -9.42
N CYS A 361 -6.30 -10.97 -8.65
CA CYS A 361 -7.57 -10.25 -8.66
C CYS A 361 -7.89 -9.71 -10.06
N THR A 362 -6.89 -9.16 -10.76
CA THR A 362 -7.06 -8.66 -12.12
C THR A 362 -7.36 -9.80 -13.11
N LEU A 363 -6.65 -10.90 -13.04
CA LEU A 363 -6.84 -12.04 -13.93
C LEU A 363 -8.22 -12.70 -13.75
N TYR A 364 -8.68 -12.87 -12.50
CA TYR A 364 -9.98 -13.45 -12.22
C TYR A 364 -11.14 -12.45 -12.29
N SER A 365 -10.88 -11.18 -12.68
CA SER A 365 -11.91 -10.14 -12.78
C SER A 365 -12.84 -10.28 -13.99
N TYR A 366 -12.43 -11.04 -15.00
CA TYR A 366 -13.18 -11.21 -16.27
C TYR A 366 -13.63 -9.87 -16.88
N GLY A 367 -12.70 -8.91 -16.93
CA GLY A 367 -12.96 -7.57 -17.49
C GLY A 367 -13.54 -6.56 -16.48
N LYS A 368 -13.92 -6.96 -15.27
CA LYS A 368 -14.44 -6.06 -14.22
C LYS A 368 -13.34 -5.65 -13.23
N THR A 369 -12.18 -5.24 -13.75
CA THR A 369 -10.96 -4.99 -12.96
C THR A 369 -11.17 -3.96 -11.85
N VAL A 370 -11.89 -2.87 -12.11
CA VAL A 370 -12.15 -1.82 -11.10
C VAL A 370 -12.93 -2.38 -9.91
N THR A 371 -13.97 -3.16 -10.18
CA THR A 371 -14.78 -3.81 -9.14
C THR A 371 -13.97 -4.86 -8.37
N ALA A 372 -13.15 -5.65 -9.07
CA ALA A 372 -12.28 -6.64 -8.44
C ALA A 372 -11.25 -5.99 -7.51
N MET A 373 -10.65 -4.86 -7.92
CA MET A 373 -9.74 -4.09 -7.07
C MET A 373 -10.43 -3.45 -5.87
N ALA A 374 -11.71 -3.06 -5.99
CA ALA A 374 -12.49 -2.61 -4.86
C ALA A 374 -12.69 -3.72 -3.81
N PHE A 375 -12.96 -4.97 -4.23
CA PHE A 375 -13.02 -6.12 -3.32
C PHE A 375 -11.67 -6.44 -2.69
N PHE A 376 -10.58 -6.37 -3.45
CA PHE A 376 -9.23 -6.52 -2.91
C PHE A 376 -8.93 -5.49 -1.81
N THR A 377 -9.21 -4.21 -2.07
CA THR A 377 -9.00 -3.12 -1.11
C THR A 377 -9.89 -3.27 0.13
N ALA A 378 -11.15 -3.68 -0.06
CA ALA A 378 -12.07 -3.95 1.04
C ALA A 378 -11.59 -5.13 1.90
N ALA A 379 -11.13 -6.23 1.28
CA ALA A 379 -10.59 -7.39 1.99
C ALA A 379 -9.35 -7.00 2.83
N ASN A 380 -8.41 -6.25 2.23
CA ASN A 380 -7.24 -5.73 2.92
C ASN A 380 -7.63 -4.86 4.12
N GLY A 381 -8.45 -3.83 3.89
CA GLY A 381 -8.87 -2.91 4.94
C GLY A 381 -9.64 -3.61 6.06
N MET A 382 -10.60 -4.49 5.72
CA MET A 382 -11.37 -5.24 6.71
C MET A 382 -10.47 -6.16 7.56
N ALA A 383 -9.48 -6.84 6.95
CA ALA A 383 -8.52 -7.65 7.67
C ALA A 383 -7.72 -6.82 8.70
N TYR A 384 -7.27 -5.64 8.31
CA TYR A 384 -6.54 -4.77 9.22
C TYR A 384 -7.43 -4.13 10.30
N VAL A 385 -8.69 -3.77 9.99
CA VAL A 385 -9.63 -3.27 11.00
C VAL A 385 -9.88 -4.35 12.07
N ILE A 386 -10.36 -5.52 11.64
CA ILE A 386 -10.70 -6.63 12.53
C ILE A 386 -9.45 -7.07 13.30
N GLY A 387 -8.35 -7.26 12.56
CA GLY A 387 -7.12 -7.75 13.13
C GLY A 387 -6.46 -6.78 14.10
N SER A 388 -6.50 -5.46 13.87
CA SER A 388 -5.97 -4.47 14.81
C SER A 388 -6.75 -4.45 16.11
N ILE A 389 -8.07 -4.46 16.04
CA ILE A 389 -8.93 -4.45 17.24
C ILE A 389 -8.70 -5.73 18.04
N ILE A 390 -8.87 -6.90 17.41
CA ILE A 390 -8.70 -8.20 18.08
C ILE A 390 -7.26 -8.36 18.57
N GLY A 391 -6.27 -7.97 17.76
CA GLY A 391 -4.85 -8.06 18.11
C GLY A 391 -4.48 -7.22 19.34
N GLY A 392 -5.05 -6.02 19.46
CA GLY A 392 -4.87 -5.17 20.64
C GLY A 392 -5.36 -5.83 21.93
N TYR A 393 -6.55 -6.43 21.90
CA TYR A 393 -7.10 -7.19 23.02
C TYR A 393 -6.26 -8.45 23.33
N ILE A 394 -5.83 -9.19 22.30
CA ILE A 394 -4.98 -10.37 22.53
C ILE A 394 -3.67 -9.99 23.22
N ILE A 395 -3.03 -8.90 22.81
CA ILE A 395 -1.80 -8.44 23.49
C ILE A 395 -2.08 -8.10 24.94
N GLU A 396 -3.19 -7.40 25.22
CA GLU A 396 -3.54 -6.94 26.55
C GLU A 396 -3.78 -8.08 27.54
N TYR A 397 -4.46 -9.15 27.10
CA TYR A 397 -4.84 -10.25 27.99
C TYR A 397 -3.93 -11.47 27.91
N LEU A 398 -3.29 -11.72 26.75
CA LEU A 398 -2.54 -12.95 26.49
C LEU A 398 -1.08 -12.70 26.07
N GLY A 399 -0.71 -11.44 25.78
CA GLY A 399 0.64 -11.04 25.42
C GLY A 399 1.00 -11.26 23.94
N TYR A 400 2.22 -10.83 23.58
CA TYR A 400 2.72 -10.87 22.19
C TYR A 400 2.85 -12.28 21.59
N PRO A 401 3.35 -13.32 22.33
CA PRO A 401 3.42 -14.66 21.77
C PRO A 401 2.07 -15.21 21.32
N ALA A 402 1.01 -14.97 22.10
CA ALA A 402 -0.35 -15.39 21.75
C ALA A 402 -0.85 -14.66 20.51
N LEU A 403 -0.53 -13.36 20.33
CA LEU A 403 -0.88 -12.61 19.12
C LEU A 403 -0.31 -13.30 17.87
N PHE A 404 0.99 -13.52 17.83
CA PHE A 404 1.62 -14.14 16.66
C PHE A 404 1.13 -15.56 16.42
N LEU A 405 0.94 -16.36 17.48
CA LEU A 405 0.44 -17.73 17.38
C LEU A 405 -0.98 -17.78 16.79
N LEU A 406 -1.91 -17.03 17.36
CA LEU A 406 -3.31 -17.02 16.91
C LEU A 406 -3.44 -16.49 15.49
N PHE A 407 -2.70 -15.45 15.13
CA PHE A 407 -2.75 -14.91 13.77
C PHE A 407 -2.02 -15.79 12.75
N SER A 408 -1.13 -16.70 13.15
CA SER A 408 -0.54 -17.68 12.24
C SER A 408 -1.54 -18.74 11.76
N VAL A 409 -2.63 -18.93 12.50
CA VAL A 409 -3.71 -19.89 12.13
C VAL A 409 -4.37 -19.46 10.81
N PHE A 410 -4.58 -18.15 10.56
CA PHE A 410 -5.26 -17.68 9.36
C PHE A 410 -4.55 -18.07 8.06
N PRO A 411 -3.26 -17.75 7.87
CA PRO A 411 -2.55 -18.19 6.67
C PRO A 411 -2.37 -19.71 6.61
N ALA A 412 -2.24 -20.40 7.75
CA ALA A 412 -2.20 -21.87 7.78
C ALA A 412 -3.51 -22.50 7.30
N VAL A 413 -4.67 -21.96 7.72
CA VAL A 413 -5.99 -22.34 7.21
C VAL A 413 -6.08 -22.04 5.71
N GLY A 414 -5.55 -20.91 5.24
CA GLY A 414 -5.50 -20.60 3.81
C GLY A 414 -4.71 -21.62 3.00
N VAL A 415 -3.55 -22.06 3.49
CA VAL A 415 -2.75 -23.15 2.88
C VAL A 415 -3.54 -24.44 2.84
N ALA A 416 -4.18 -24.83 3.96
CA ALA A 416 -4.99 -26.04 4.04
C ALA A 416 -6.19 -26.01 3.07
N LEU A 417 -6.93 -24.89 3.02
CA LEU A 417 -8.04 -24.72 2.08
C LEU A 417 -7.60 -24.89 0.62
N TYR A 418 -6.47 -24.27 0.25
CA TYR A 418 -5.96 -24.44 -1.10
C TYR A 418 -5.60 -25.90 -1.41
N LEU A 419 -4.87 -26.58 -0.51
CA LEU A 419 -4.36 -27.92 -0.76
C LEU A 419 -5.49 -28.98 -0.80
N PHE A 420 -6.49 -28.86 0.07
CA PHE A 420 -7.51 -29.90 0.26
C PHE A 420 -8.83 -29.63 -0.47
N VAL A 421 -9.14 -28.36 -0.77
CA VAL A 421 -10.42 -27.98 -1.37
C VAL A 421 -10.23 -27.41 -2.78
N MET A 422 -9.39 -26.39 -2.95
CA MET A 422 -9.31 -25.62 -4.19
C MET A 422 -8.43 -26.26 -5.27
N ARG A 423 -7.47 -27.11 -4.90
CA ARG A 423 -6.58 -27.81 -5.84
C ARG A 423 -7.25 -28.97 -6.59
N ARG A 424 -8.46 -29.36 -6.17
CA ARG A 424 -9.18 -30.51 -6.75
C ARG A 424 -9.99 -30.19 -8.00
N ASP A 425 -10.15 -28.89 -8.30
CA ASP A 425 -10.79 -28.38 -9.51
C ASP A 425 -9.70 -27.87 -10.49
#